data_40516a6c251ad2c252f258381ba77b41
#
_entry.id   40516a6c251ad2c252f258381ba77b41
#
_cell.length_a   1.000
_cell.length_b   1.000
_cell.length_c   1.000
_cell.angle_alpha   90.00
_cell.angle_beta   90.00
_cell.angle_gamma   90.00
#
_symmetry.space_group_name_H-M   'P 1'
#
loop_
_entity.id
_entity.type
_entity.pdbx_description
1 polymer ?
#
loop_
_entity_poly.entity_id
_entity_poly.type
_entity_poly.pdbx_seq_one_letter_code
_entity_poly.pdbx_strand_id
1 'polypeptide(L)'
;NIDDENIFLYSEDIDFCLRLRKDGKEIIVCPQSRAQHQESTSAPLTKEIQWRKEWNIIWSHLYVTKKHDGKLKSQRVILQLLCRHVPKMIFHGLVFEKKRFWRDLAIVNATLSYIFGRKPKRD
;
A
#
# COMPACT_ATOMS: atom_id res chain seq x y z
N ASN A 1 -13.96 -10.34 13.29
CA ASN A 1 -13.79 -9.04 12.64
C ASN A 1 -13.51 -9.25 11.16
N ILE A 2 -14.30 -8.61 10.29
CA ILE A 2 -14.12 -8.70 8.85
C ILE A 2 -12.84 -7.98 8.46
N ASP A 3 -12.56 -6.84 9.07
CA ASP A 3 -11.40 -6.00 8.78
C ASP A 3 -10.33 -6.07 9.89
N ASP A 4 -9.07 -6.01 9.48
CA ASP A 4 -7.94 -5.86 10.41
C ASP A 4 -7.76 -4.38 10.75
N GLU A 5 -7.98 -4.02 12.01
CA GLU A 5 -7.89 -2.64 12.51
C GLU A 5 -6.52 -1.98 12.30
N ASN A 6 -5.48 -2.75 12.03
CA ASN A 6 -4.16 -2.22 11.71
C ASN A 6 -4.02 -1.76 10.27
N ILE A 7 -4.93 -2.17 9.38
CA ILE A 7 -4.99 -1.72 7.99
C ILE A 7 -5.94 -0.52 7.93
N PHE A 8 -5.40 0.66 7.67
CA PHE A 8 -6.23 1.87 7.60
C PHE A 8 -6.86 2.06 6.21
N LEU A 9 -6.11 1.81 5.15
CA LEU A 9 -6.54 2.05 3.78
C LEU A 9 -5.73 1.17 2.81
N TYR A 10 -6.42 0.53 1.88
CA TYR A 10 -5.90 -0.42 0.89
C TYR A 10 -5.38 -1.74 1.47
N SER A 11 -5.49 -2.79 0.69
CA SER A 11 -5.13 -4.18 1.01
C SER A 11 -6.00 -4.86 2.09
N GLU A 12 -7.07 -4.22 2.54
CA GLU A 12 -8.09 -4.83 3.43
C GLU A 12 -8.78 -6.00 2.74
N ASP A 13 -9.12 -5.84 1.47
CA ASP A 13 -9.71 -6.88 0.61
C ASP A 13 -8.75 -8.05 0.40
N ILE A 14 -7.48 -7.77 0.17
CA ILE A 14 -6.44 -8.78 0.02
C ILE A 14 -6.25 -9.55 1.33
N ASP A 15 -6.14 -8.87 2.46
CA ASP A 15 -6.03 -9.50 3.78
C ASP A 15 -7.24 -10.40 4.07
N PHE A 16 -8.43 -9.91 3.78
CA PHE A 16 -9.67 -10.66 3.96
C PHE A 16 -9.70 -11.94 3.11
N CYS A 17 -9.39 -11.83 1.81
CA CYS A 17 -9.33 -12.97 0.91
C CYS A 17 -8.28 -14.01 1.35
N LEU A 18 -7.10 -13.56 1.80
CA LEU A 18 -6.05 -14.45 2.28
C LEU A 18 -6.46 -15.18 3.57
N ARG A 19 -7.18 -14.52 4.47
CA ARG A 19 -7.74 -15.16 5.68
C ARG A 19 -8.79 -16.21 5.33
N LEU A 20 -9.74 -15.90 4.44
CA LEU A 20 -10.75 -16.85 3.98
C LEU A 20 -10.11 -18.10 3.39
N ARG A 21 -9.08 -17.95 2.55
CA ARG A 21 -8.36 -19.10 1.97
C ARG A 21 -7.64 -19.93 3.04
N LYS A 22 -7.07 -19.31 4.06
CA LYS A 22 -6.46 -20.04 5.19
C LYS A 22 -7.49 -20.84 5.99
N ASP A 23 -8.71 -20.32 6.09
CA ASP A 23 -9.83 -20.99 6.76
C ASP A 23 -10.52 -22.05 5.87
N GLY A 24 -9.93 -22.38 4.72
CA GLY A 24 -10.46 -23.39 3.79
C GLY A 24 -11.71 -22.94 3.03
N LYS A 25 -11.98 -21.62 2.99
CA LYS A 25 -13.09 -21.06 2.22
C LYS A 25 -12.71 -20.87 0.76
N GLU A 26 -13.66 -21.10 -0.13
CA GLU A 26 -13.51 -20.79 -1.55
C GLU A 26 -13.93 -19.35 -1.84
N ILE A 27 -13.20 -18.73 -2.76
CA ILE A 27 -13.55 -17.41 -3.30
C ILE A 27 -14.02 -17.63 -4.74
N ILE A 28 -15.29 -17.34 -4.98
CA ILE A 28 -15.91 -17.56 -6.27
C ILE A 28 -16.12 -16.22 -6.97
N VAL A 29 -15.69 -16.13 -8.22
CA VAL A 29 -16.01 -14.99 -9.09
C VAL A 29 -17.36 -15.24 -9.74
N CYS A 30 -18.28 -14.30 -9.58
CA CYS A 30 -19.59 -14.33 -10.22
C CYS A 30 -19.58 -13.38 -11.44
N PRO A 31 -19.42 -13.88 -12.68
CA PRO A 31 -19.32 -13.04 -13.87
C PRO A 31 -20.59 -12.25 -14.20
N GLN A 32 -21.73 -12.69 -13.70
CA GLN A 32 -23.03 -12.02 -13.89
C GLN A 32 -23.23 -10.85 -12.93
N SER A 33 -22.45 -10.80 -11.85
CA SER A 33 -22.52 -9.70 -10.88
C SER A 33 -21.91 -8.43 -11.47
N ARG A 34 -22.69 -7.37 -11.47
CA ARG A 34 -22.26 -6.04 -11.95
C ARG A 34 -22.32 -5.05 -10.80
N ALA A 35 -21.23 -4.37 -10.54
CA ALA A 35 -21.16 -3.24 -9.63
C ALA A 35 -20.65 -2.01 -10.39
N GLN A 36 -21.35 -0.89 -10.25
CA GLN A 36 -20.90 0.38 -10.78
C GLN A 36 -20.05 1.07 -9.71
N HIS A 37 -18.77 1.19 -9.99
CA HIS A 37 -17.83 1.90 -9.11
C HIS A 37 -17.58 3.30 -9.65
N GLN A 38 -17.98 4.32 -8.89
CA GLN A 38 -17.68 5.71 -9.22
C GLN A 38 -16.27 6.05 -8.72
N GLU A 39 -15.30 5.92 -9.61
CA GLU A 39 -13.93 6.29 -9.27
C GLU A 39 -13.81 7.80 -9.04
N SER A 40 -13.09 8.16 -7.98
CA SER A 40 -12.61 9.53 -7.73
C SER A 40 -13.66 10.63 -7.47
N THR A 41 -14.90 10.28 -7.14
CA THR A 41 -15.93 11.30 -6.82
C THR A 41 -15.86 11.83 -5.38
N SER A 42 -15.06 11.22 -4.51
CA SER A 42 -15.08 11.50 -3.07
C SER A 42 -14.21 12.66 -2.64
N ALA A 43 -13.18 13.06 -3.41
CA ALA A 43 -12.37 14.24 -3.10
C ALA A 43 -11.53 14.69 -4.31
N PRO A 44 -11.27 15.99 -4.47
CA PRO A 44 -10.33 16.48 -5.49
C PRO A 44 -8.93 15.90 -5.22
N LEU A 45 -8.26 15.42 -6.27
CA LEU A 45 -6.90 14.87 -6.22
C LEU A 45 -5.87 15.95 -5.87
N THR A 46 -5.81 16.37 -4.60
CA THR A 46 -4.74 17.22 -4.12
C THR A 46 -3.44 16.42 -3.98
N LYS A 47 -2.29 17.11 -4.00
CA LYS A 47 -0.98 16.50 -3.80
C LYS A 47 -0.90 15.75 -2.46
N GLU A 48 -1.57 16.27 -1.45
CA GLU A 48 -1.61 15.68 -0.11
C GLU A 48 -2.41 14.37 -0.08
N ILE A 49 -3.57 14.33 -0.74
CA ILE A 49 -4.38 13.12 -0.86
C ILE A 49 -3.62 12.06 -1.65
N GLN A 50 -2.94 12.45 -2.73
CA GLN A 50 -2.12 11.52 -3.51
C GLN A 50 -0.94 10.97 -2.69
N TRP A 51 -0.27 11.81 -1.89
CA TRP A 51 0.78 11.40 -0.96
C TRP A 51 0.25 10.38 0.04
N ARG A 52 -0.86 10.68 0.72
CA ARG A 52 -1.48 9.79 1.71
C ARG A 52 -1.88 8.44 1.08
N LYS A 53 -2.41 8.48 -0.13
CA LYS A 53 -2.79 7.27 -0.89
C LYS A 53 -1.58 6.38 -1.15
N GLU A 54 -0.52 6.89 -1.77
CA GLU A 54 0.69 6.14 -2.07
C GLU A 54 1.35 5.60 -0.78
N TRP A 55 1.41 6.43 0.25
CA TRP A 55 1.99 6.06 1.54
C TRP A 55 1.24 4.88 2.17
N ASN A 56 -0.09 4.94 2.25
CA ASN A 56 -0.91 3.88 2.85
C ASN A 56 -0.87 2.59 2.03
N ILE A 57 -0.87 2.67 0.70
CA ILE A 57 -0.73 1.49 -0.17
C ILE A 57 0.54 0.72 0.17
N ILE A 58 1.68 1.39 0.26
CA ILE A 58 2.96 0.74 0.54
C ILE A 58 3.00 0.18 1.96
N TRP A 59 2.58 0.95 2.95
CA TRP A 59 2.57 0.51 4.34
C TRP A 59 1.69 -0.73 4.54
N SER A 60 0.46 -0.69 4.04
CA SER A 60 -0.49 -1.81 4.11
C SER A 60 0.01 -3.05 3.36
N HIS A 61 0.62 -2.86 2.18
CA HIS A 61 1.22 -3.94 1.42
C HIS A 61 2.33 -4.66 2.22
N LEU A 62 3.23 -3.92 2.86
CA LEU A 62 4.29 -4.49 3.69
C LEU A 62 3.74 -5.21 4.92
N TYR A 63 2.71 -4.64 5.54
CA TYR A 63 2.03 -5.24 6.69
C TYR A 63 1.38 -6.59 6.31
N VAL A 64 0.57 -6.61 5.25
CA VAL A 64 -0.11 -7.82 4.77
C VAL A 64 0.91 -8.88 4.31
N THR A 65 1.97 -8.48 3.61
CA THR A 65 3.06 -9.38 3.22
C THR A 65 3.71 -10.03 4.44
N LYS A 66 4.04 -9.25 5.47
CA LYS A 66 4.62 -9.81 6.70
C LYS A 66 3.66 -10.76 7.41
N LYS A 67 2.37 -10.41 7.48
CA LYS A 67 1.31 -11.17 8.16
C LYS A 67 1.07 -12.53 7.51
N HIS A 68 1.05 -12.59 6.18
CA HIS A 68 0.66 -13.81 5.45
C HIS A 68 1.84 -14.60 4.89
N ASP A 69 2.88 -13.94 4.46
CA ASP A 69 4.03 -14.56 3.79
C ASP A 69 5.30 -14.63 4.67
N GLY A 70 5.26 -13.97 5.82
CA GLY A 70 6.32 -14.01 6.80
C GLY A 70 7.38 -12.91 6.67
N LYS A 71 8.27 -12.87 7.67
CA LYS A 71 9.27 -11.82 7.83
C LYS A 71 10.28 -11.76 6.68
N LEU A 72 10.76 -12.90 6.21
CA LEU A 72 11.78 -12.96 5.15
C LEU A 72 11.29 -12.36 3.84
N LYS A 73 10.04 -12.68 3.43
CA LYS A 73 9.45 -12.11 2.21
C LYS A 73 9.23 -10.61 2.36
N SER A 74 8.73 -10.17 3.51
CA SER A 74 8.58 -8.74 3.80
C SER A 74 9.92 -7.99 3.72
N GLN A 75 11.02 -8.55 4.27
CA GLN A 75 12.34 -7.95 4.17
C GLN A 75 12.85 -7.85 2.73
N ARG A 76 12.61 -8.88 1.89
CA ARG A 76 12.93 -8.81 0.46
C ARG A 76 12.18 -7.70 -0.25
N VAL A 77 10.88 -7.56 0.01
CA VAL A 77 10.05 -6.49 -0.56
C VAL A 77 10.56 -5.12 -0.11
N ILE A 78 10.88 -4.94 1.17
CA ILE A 78 11.49 -3.71 1.71
C ILE A 78 12.76 -3.36 0.94
N LEU A 79 13.68 -4.31 0.80
CA LEU A 79 14.93 -4.10 0.08
C LEU A 79 14.68 -3.71 -1.38
N GLN A 80 13.79 -4.41 -2.07
CA GLN A 80 13.41 -4.10 -3.46
C GLN A 80 12.83 -2.69 -3.60
N LEU A 81 11.94 -2.27 -2.69
CA LEU A 81 11.37 -0.92 -2.69
C LEU A 81 12.44 0.14 -2.50
N LEU A 82 13.34 -0.03 -1.52
CA LEU A 82 14.41 0.93 -1.26
C LEU A 82 15.41 0.99 -2.43
N CYS A 83 15.90 -0.15 -2.91
CA CYS A 83 16.82 -0.19 -4.04
C CYS A 83 16.24 0.41 -5.33
N ARG A 84 14.92 0.30 -5.53
CA ARG A 84 14.25 0.83 -6.70
C ARG A 84 13.93 2.32 -6.59
N HIS A 85 13.42 2.76 -5.44
CA HIS A 85 12.84 4.10 -5.30
C HIS A 85 13.82 5.14 -4.77
N VAL A 86 14.84 4.78 -4.00
CA VAL A 86 15.85 5.74 -3.53
C VAL A 86 16.64 6.34 -4.71
N PRO A 87 17.20 5.55 -5.67
CA PRO A 87 17.89 6.12 -6.82
C PRO A 87 16.96 6.96 -7.71
N LYS A 88 15.71 6.50 -7.91
CA LYS A 88 14.71 7.25 -8.67
C LYS A 88 14.35 8.58 -8.03
N MET A 89 14.18 8.59 -6.72
CA MET A 89 13.91 9.82 -5.96
C MET A 89 15.04 10.83 -6.16
N ILE A 90 16.31 10.40 -6.04
CA ILE A 90 17.48 11.26 -6.27
C ILE A 90 17.48 11.78 -7.71
N PHE A 91 17.33 10.89 -8.69
CA PHE A 91 17.29 11.26 -10.11
C PHE A 91 16.18 12.27 -10.42
N HIS A 92 14.94 12.01 -9.98
CA HIS A 92 13.82 12.91 -10.22
C HIS A 92 13.98 14.25 -9.48
N GLY A 93 14.68 14.28 -8.35
CA GLY A 93 15.08 15.52 -7.67
C GLY A 93 16.07 16.36 -8.51
N LEU A 94 17.08 15.71 -9.10
CA LEU A 94 18.08 16.37 -9.94
C LEU A 94 17.52 16.93 -11.25
N VAL A 95 16.54 16.21 -11.86
CA VAL A 95 15.90 16.67 -13.12
C VAL A 95 14.64 17.53 -12.87
N PHE A 96 14.40 17.94 -11.62
CA PHE A 96 13.26 18.79 -11.22
C PHE A 96 11.87 18.20 -11.57
N GLU A 97 11.74 16.89 -11.70
CA GLU A 97 10.48 16.20 -11.93
C GLU A 97 9.65 16.08 -10.63
N LYS A 98 9.07 17.17 -10.18
CA LYS A 98 8.40 17.30 -8.87
C LYS A 98 7.36 16.19 -8.61
N LYS A 99 6.51 15.84 -9.61
CA LYS A 99 5.43 14.86 -9.41
C LYS A 99 5.99 13.46 -9.11
N ARG A 100 7.01 13.03 -9.85
CA ARG A 100 7.66 11.72 -9.66
C ARG A 100 8.49 11.69 -8.39
N PHE A 101 9.20 12.78 -8.09
CA PHE A 101 9.95 12.92 -6.85
C PHE A 101 9.06 12.72 -5.62
N TRP A 102 7.92 13.43 -5.54
CA TRP A 102 7.00 13.30 -4.40
C TRP A 102 6.42 11.90 -4.25
N ARG A 103 6.13 11.22 -5.37
CA ARG A 103 5.68 9.82 -5.33
C ARG A 103 6.76 8.90 -4.77
N ASP A 104 7.98 8.97 -5.29
CA ASP A 104 9.07 8.10 -4.83
C ASP A 104 9.44 8.41 -3.37
N LEU A 105 9.37 9.67 -2.96
CA LEU A 105 9.55 10.08 -1.57
C LEU A 105 8.46 9.49 -0.65
N ALA A 106 7.19 9.47 -1.09
CA ALA A 106 6.11 8.84 -0.32
C ALA A 106 6.36 7.35 -0.10
N ILE A 107 6.80 6.63 -1.14
CA ILE A 107 7.12 5.19 -1.08
C ILE A 107 8.29 4.92 -0.13
N VAL A 108 9.37 5.68 -0.24
CA VAL A 108 10.54 5.55 0.65
C VAL A 108 10.15 5.88 2.09
N ASN A 109 9.41 6.96 2.31
CA ASN A 109 8.97 7.36 3.64
C ASN A 109 8.05 6.31 4.29
N ALA A 110 7.09 5.74 3.54
CA ALA A 110 6.21 4.68 4.02
C ALA A 110 7.02 3.43 4.41
N THR A 111 7.99 3.04 3.57
CA THR A 111 8.84 1.88 3.81
C THR A 111 9.69 2.07 5.07
N LEU A 112 10.31 3.22 5.25
CA LEU A 112 11.08 3.56 6.45
C LEU A 112 10.18 3.63 7.69
N SER A 113 9.01 4.25 7.58
CA SER A 113 8.03 4.32 8.66
C SER A 113 7.58 2.93 9.13
N TYR A 114 7.38 2.02 8.19
CA TYR A 114 7.08 0.62 8.49
C TYR A 114 8.23 -0.07 9.25
N ILE A 115 9.48 0.11 8.81
CA ILE A 115 10.68 -0.45 9.47
C ILE A 115 10.78 0.04 10.91
N PHE A 116 10.52 1.33 11.15
CA PHE A 116 10.55 1.95 12.48
C PHE A 116 9.29 1.72 13.33
N GLY A 117 8.35 0.88 12.86
CA GLY A 117 7.14 0.53 13.59
C GLY A 117 6.12 1.66 13.73
N ARG A 118 6.21 2.70 12.89
CA ARG A 118 5.22 3.77 12.88
C ARG A 118 3.92 3.26 12.25
N LYS A 119 2.80 3.51 12.92
CA LYS A 119 1.47 3.13 12.41
C LYS A 119 0.95 4.16 11.40
N PRO A 120 0.04 3.76 10.48
CA PRO A 120 -0.64 4.69 9.59
C PRO A 120 -1.43 5.71 10.40
N LYS A 121 -1.37 6.98 9.98
CA LYS A 121 -2.20 8.04 10.58
C LYS A 121 -3.62 7.92 10.03
N ARG A 122 -4.59 7.93 10.94
CA ARG A 122 -6.03 7.86 10.63
C ARG A 122 -6.67 9.25 10.44
N ASP A 123 -5.87 10.33 10.58
CA ASP A 123 -6.32 11.73 10.49
C ASP A 123 -6.36 12.24 9.03
#